data_80799aad911de34e8189ea4da9966f04
#
_entry.id   80799aad911de34e8189ea4da9966f04
#
_cell.length_a   1.000
_cell.length_b   1.000
_cell.length_c   1.000
_cell.angle_alpha   90.00
_cell.angle_beta   90.00
_cell.angle_gamma   90.00
#
_symmetry.space_group_name_H-M   'P 1'
#
loop_
_entity.id
_entity.type
_entity.pdbx_description
1 polymer ?
#
loop_
_entity_poly.entity_id
_entity_poly.type
_entity_poly.pdbx_seq_one_letter_code
_entity_poly.pdbx_strand_id
1 'polypeptide(L)'
;MRKLALCLLALATFALHAQNLNTSKFRQLGQELPTPNVYRTASGAPGHEYYQQRADYNMSITLDDDTQRIYGEETITYTNNSPDELRYLWVQLDQNMRAENSTTQQIKTGGIFNQRGATAQTAFNQLKNNQFYDFDGGFKLAYVKTTSGANLPYTVNNTMMRVDLPTPLREGQKFSFKIKWWF
;
A
#
# COMPACT_ATOMS: atom_id res chain seq x y z
N MET A 1 -1.68 61.94 -9.00
CA MET A 1 -1.74 60.92 -10.07
C MET A 1 -0.73 59.81 -9.91
N ARG A 2 0.58 60.05 -9.70
CA ARG A 2 1.59 58.97 -9.53
C ARG A 2 1.34 58.05 -8.33
N LYS A 3 0.86 58.54 -7.19
CA LYS A 3 0.55 57.76 -6.00
C LYS A 3 -0.69 56.83 -6.16
N LEU A 4 -1.66 57.29 -6.96
CA LEU A 4 -2.86 56.53 -7.30
C LEU A 4 -2.55 55.34 -8.23
N ALA A 5 -1.64 55.54 -9.20
CA ALA A 5 -1.18 54.51 -10.09
C ALA A 5 -0.36 53.40 -9.37
N LEU A 6 0.43 53.78 -8.36
CA LEU A 6 1.16 52.81 -7.54
C LEU A 6 0.24 51.96 -6.67
N CYS A 7 -0.84 52.54 -6.10
CA CYS A 7 -1.85 51.77 -5.35
C CYS A 7 -2.63 50.81 -6.24
N LEU A 8 -2.97 51.20 -7.46
CA LEU A 8 -3.63 50.36 -8.45
C LEU A 8 -2.73 49.18 -8.91
N LEU A 9 -1.42 49.44 -9.07
CA LEU A 9 -0.45 48.37 -9.39
C LEU A 9 -0.27 47.41 -8.24
N ALA A 10 -0.25 47.83 -7.00
CA ALA A 10 -0.17 46.99 -5.81
C ALA A 10 -1.44 46.12 -5.60
N LEU A 11 -2.61 46.67 -5.93
CA LEU A 11 -3.87 45.89 -5.88
C LEU A 11 -3.95 44.85 -7.00
N ALA A 12 -3.37 45.09 -8.16
CA ALA A 12 -3.36 44.11 -9.25
C ALA A 12 -2.50 42.88 -8.94
N THR A 13 -1.46 43.00 -8.10
CA THR A 13 -0.64 41.85 -7.70
C THR A 13 -1.32 40.90 -6.73
N PHE A 14 -2.32 41.37 -5.98
CA PHE A 14 -3.16 40.46 -5.12
C PHE A 14 -4.18 39.66 -5.91
N ALA A 15 -4.56 40.07 -7.10
CA ALA A 15 -5.53 39.35 -7.93
C ALA A 15 -4.93 38.17 -8.72
N LEU A 16 -3.61 38.00 -8.72
CA LEU A 16 -2.90 36.95 -9.48
C LEU A 16 -2.68 35.65 -8.69
N HIS A 17 -3.29 35.47 -7.55
CA HIS A 17 -3.42 34.14 -6.97
C HIS A 17 -4.47 33.39 -7.78
N ALA A 18 -4.06 32.83 -8.90
CA ALA A 18 -4.81 31.79 -9.58
C ALA A 18 -4.91 30.61 -8.60
N GLN A 19 -5.88 30.67 -7.70
CA GLN A 19 -6.29 29.51 -6.91
C GLN A 19 -6.86 28.53 -7.94
N ASN A 20 -6.12 27.47 -8.16
CA ASN A 20 -6.59 26.32 -8.91
C ASN A 20 -7.63 25.61 -8.03
N LEU A 21 -8.78 26.27 -7.86
CA LEU A 21 -9.92 25.72 -7.19
C LEU A 21 -10.52 24.64 -8.09
N ASN A 22 -10.00 23.44 -7.98
CA ASN A 22 -10.62 22.27 -8.59
C ASN A 22 -11.97 22.02 -7.88
N THR A 23 -13.01 22.70 -8.36
CA THR A 23 -14.38 22.59 -7.83
C THR A 23 -15.11 21.37 -8.36
N SER A 24 -14.54 20.65 -9.31
CA SER A 24 -15.16 19.48 -9.96
C SER A 24 -14.99 18.24 -9.09
N LYS A 25 -15.91 18.01 -8.15
CA LYS A 25 -15.92 16.83 -7.26
C LYS A 25 -16.13 15.49 -7.98
N PHE A 26 -16.47 15.51 -9.28
CA PHE A 26 -16.84 14.33 -10.06
C PHE A 26 -16.04 14.19 -11.37
N ARG A 27 -14.85 14.79 -11.46
CA ARG A 27 -14.00 14.56 -12.63
C ARG A 27 -13.48 13.13 -12.63
N GLN A 28 -13.63 12.45 -13.75
CA GLN A 28 -13.05 11.13 -13.95
C GLN A 28 -11.52 11.28 -14.11
N LEU A 29 -10.77 10.45 -13.39
CA LEU A 29 -9.30 10.42 -13.42
C LEU A 29 -8.71 10.27 -14.85
N GLY A 30 -9.46 9.70 -15.81
CA GLY A 30 -9.05 9.58 -17.21
C GLY A 30 -9.17 10.86 -18.05
N GLN A 31 -9.78 11.93 -17.52
CA GLN A 31 -10.00 13.19 -18.26
C GLN A 31 -9.03 14.30 -17.88
N GLU A 32 -8.28 14.16 -16.79
CA GLU A 32 -7.27 15.10 -16.35
C GLU A 32 -5.89 14.44 -16.28
N LEU A 33 -4.96 14.99 -17.06
CA LEU A 33 -3.56 14.64 -16.87
C LEU A 33 -3.06 15.28 -15.56
N PRO A 34 -2.20 14.58 -14.79
CA PRO A 34 -1.60 15.16 -13.60
C PRO A 34 -0.87 16.45 -13.94
N THR A 35 -0.97 17.46 -13.07
CA THR A 35 -0.20 18.68 -13.20
C THR A 35 1.29 18.36 -13.22
N PRO A 36 2.08 18.87 -14.19
CA PRO A 36 3.51 18.61 -14.21
C PRO A 36 4.18 19.23 -12.98
N ASN A 37 5.20 18.53 -12.48
CA ASN A 37 6.05 18.97 -11.38
C ASN A 37 7.50 18.55 -11.65
N VAL A 38 8.41 18.80 -10.69
CA VAL A 38 9.83 18.45 -10.81
C VAL A 38 10.08 16.93 -10.91
N TYR A 39 9.16 16.11 -10.43
CA TYR A 39 9.26 14.65 -10.43
C TYR A 39 8.61 13.99 -11.65
N ARG A 40 7.65 14.68 -12.28
CA ARG A 40 6.85 14.09 -13.38
C ARG A 40 6.40 15.16 -14.36
N THR A 41 6.59 14.89 -15.65
CA THR A 41 6.08 15.73 -16.73
C THR A 41 4.56 15.57 -16.91
N ALA A 42 3.92 16.46 -17.68
CA ALA A 42 2.49 16.36 -18.00
C ALA A 42 2.14 15.05 -18.74
N SER A 43 3.05 14.50 -19.53
CA SER A 43 2.89 13.21 -20.23
C SER A 43 3.12 11.99 -19.32
N GLY A 44 3.47 12.20 -18.04
CA GLY A 44 3.78 11.14 -17.10
C GLY A 44 5.21 10.62 -17.14
N ALA A 45 6.06 11.17 -18.02
CA ALA A 45 7.48 10.82 -18.07
C ALA A 45 8.21 11.33 -16.79
N PRO A 46 9.33 10.70 -16.40
CA PRO A 46 10.13 11.16 -15.28
C PRO A 46 10.60 12.61 -15.45
N GLY A 47 10.49 13.41 -14.38
CA GLY A 47 11.05 14.76 -14.28
C GLY A 47 12.52 14.72 -13.88
N HIS A 48 13.14 15.92 -13.74
CA HIS A 48 14.57 16.02 -13.41
C HIS A 48 14.92 15.64 -11.96
N GLU A 49 13.94 15.64 -11.05
CA GLU A 49 14.10 15.21 -9.66
C GLU A 49 13.40 13.84 -9.39
N TYR A 50 13.14 13.09 -10.44
CA TYR A 50 12.50 11.78 -10.30
C TYR A 50 13.38 10.83 -9.48
N TYR A 51 12.76 10.15 -8.53
CA TYR A 51 13.41 9.12 -7.72
C TYR A 51 12.58 7.83 -7.70
N GLN A 52 13.24 6.72 -7.39
CA GLN A 52 12.61 5.45 -7.05
C GLN A 52 13.12 4.96 -5.71
N GLN A 53 12.20 4.55 -4.85
CA GLN A 53 12.55 3.87 -3.62
C GLN A 53 13.13 2.49 -3.93
N ARG A 54 14.00 2.00 -3.05
CA ARG A 54 14.63 0.69 -3.21
C ARG A 54 14.40 -0.17 -1.98
N ALA A 55 13.95 -1.40 -2.20
CA ALA A 55 13.85 -2.43 -1.18
C ALA A 55 14.60 -3.67 -1.66
N ASP A 56 15.60 -4.08 -0.91
CA ASP A 56 16.37 -5.31 -1.13
C ASP A 56 15.87 -6.36 -0.13
N TYR A 57 15.63 -7.59 -0.61
CA TYR A 57 15.12 -8.70 0.18
C TYR A 57 16.12 -9.84 0.22
N ASN A 58 16.36 -10.37 1.42
CA ASN A 58 17.06 -11.63 1.62
C ASN A 58 16.13 -12.57 2.38
N MET A 59 15.64 -13.62 1.72
CA MET A 59 14.58 -14.49 2.21
C MET A 59 15.05 -15.94 2.31
N SER A 60 14.64 -16.60 3.42
CA SER A 60 14.71 -18.05 3.56
C SER A 60 13.27 -18.57 3.70
N ILE A 61 12.87 -19.44 2.77
CA ILE A 61 11.50 -19.96 2.70
C ILE A 61 11.57 -21.48 2.77
N THR A 62 10.70 -22.07 3.59
CA THR A 62 10.52 -23.51 3.71
C THR A 62 9.07 -23.88 3.44
N LEU A 63 8.85 -24.80 2.52
CA LEU A 63 7.57 -25.45 2.31
C LEU A 63 7.54 -26.74 3.14
N ASP A 64 6.57 -26.84 4.01
CA ASP A 64 6.25 -28.04 4.77
C ASP A 64 5.03 -28.70 4.14
N ASP A 65 5.27 -29.77 3.39
CA ASP A 65 4.24 -30.49 2.64
C ASP A 65 3.34 -31.31 3.58
N ASP A 66 3.88 -31.81 4.66
CA ASP A 66 3.12 -32.62 5.64
C ASP A 66 2.04 -31.79 6.36
N THR A 67 2.38 -30.57 6.73
CA THR A 67 1.45 -29.64 7.40
C THR A 67 0.81 -28.65 6.45
N GLN A 68 1.18 -28.68 5.16
CA GLN A 68 0.72 -27.77 4.10
C GLN A 68 0.92 -26.29 4.48
N ARG A 69 2.11 -25.98 4.99
CA ARG A 69 2.49 -24.63 5.45
C ARG A 69 3.73 -24.10 4.76
N ILE A 70 3.74 -22.80 4.59
CA ILE A 70 4.93 -22.08 4.16
C ILE A 70 5.46 -21.25 5.34
N TYR A 71 6.72 -21.44 5.65
CA TYR A 71 7.44 -20.65 6.65
C TYR A 71 8.44 -19.75 5.95
N GLY A 72 8.49 -18.49 6.33
CA GLY A 72 9.42 -17.52 5.80
C GLY A 72 10.10 -16.71 6.89
N GLU A 73 11.37 -16.44 6.67
CA GLU A 73 12.12 -15.43 7.41
C GLU A 73 12.83 -14.55 6.39
N GLU A 74 12.66 -13.25 6.51
CA GLU A 74 13.22 -12.29 5.57
C GLU A 74 13.91 -11.13 6.28
N THR A 75 14.96 -10.64 5.64
CA THR A 75 15.58 -9.36 5.98
C THR A 75 15.30 -8.39 4.84
N ILE A 76 14.61 -7.32 5.14
CA ILE A 76 14.28 -6.24 4.21
C ILE A 76 15.23 -5.09 4.49
N THR A 77 15.95 -4.62 3.46
CA THR A 77 16.75 -3.41 3.52
C THR A 77 16.13 -2.35 2.63
N TYR A 78 15.55 -1.34 3.25
CA TYR A 78 14.90 -0.23 2.56
C TYR A 78 15.83 0.96 2.46
N THR A 79 15.97 1.52 1.25
CA THR A 79 16.73 2.74 0.99
C THR A 79 15.77 3.86 0.63
N ASN A 80 15.79 4.94 1.41
CA ASN A 80 14.99 6.13 1.11
C ASN A 80 15.72 7.02 0.10
N ASN A 81 15.26 7.02 -1.14
CA ASN A 81 15.77 7.87 -2.21
C ASN A 81 14.90 9.13 -2.42
N SER A 82 13.85 9.32 -1.59
CA SER A 82 13.03 10.55 -1.64
C SER A 82 13.65 11.66 -0.80
N PRO A 83 13.36 12.93 -1.10
CA PRO A 83 13.75 14.06 -0.25
C PRO A 83 13.00 14.08 1.08
N ASP A 84 11.91 13.31 1.19
CA ASP A 84 11.06 13.28 2.38
C ASP A 84 11.62 12.33 3.44
N GLU A 85 11.47 12.74 4.71
CA GLU A 85 11.79 11.91 5.87
C GLU A 85 10.69 10.87 6.12
N LEU A 86 11.05 9.60 6.15
CA LEU A 86 10.11 8.51 6.40
C LEU A 86 10.14 8.11 7.88
N ARG A 87 8.97 8.06 8.51
CA ARG A 87 8.79 7.67 9.93
C ARG A 87 8.22 6.27 10.08
N TYR A 88 7.68 5.71 9.02
CA TYR A 88 7.14 4.35 8.94
C TYR A 88 7.29 3.82 7.51
N LEU A 89 7.19 2.50 7.39
CA LEU A 89 7.14 1.81 6.11
C LEU A 89 5.83 1.02 6.02
N TRP A 90 5.32 0.90 4.80
CA TRP A 90 4.22 0.00 4.48
C TRP A 90 4.77 -1.29 3.88
N VAL A 91 4.31 -2.42 4.41
CA VAL A 91 4.57 -3.75 3.87
C VAL A 91 3.25 -4.35 3.45
N GLN A 92 3.20 -4.87 2.24
CA GLN A 92 2.01 -5.50 1.70
C GLN A 92 1.97 -6.97 2.12
N LEU A 93 0.83 -7.40 2.64
CA LEU A 93 0.57 -8.76 3.11
C LEU A 93 -0.54 -9.38 2.25
N ASP A 94 -0.24 -9.67 0.97
CA ASP A 94 -1.24 -10.10 -0.03
C ASP A 94 -2.00 -11.35 0.40
N GLN A 95 -1.34 -12.27 1.09
CA GLN A 95 -1.95 -13.52 1.54
C GLN A 95 -3.10 -13.29 2.53
N ASN A 96 -3.15 -12.12 3.21
CA ASN A 96 -4.26 -11.79 4.12
C ASN A 96 -5.63 -11.69 3.44
N MET A 97 -5.69 -11.58 2.10
CA MET A 97 -6.97 -11.75 1.40
C MET A 97 -7.60 -13.14 1.63
N ARG A 98 -6.82 -14.13 2.08
CA ARG A 98 -7.26 -15.50 2.39
C ARG A 98 -7.44 -15.76 3.88
N ALA A 99 -7.24 -14.73 4.72
CA ALA A 99 -7.52 -14.82 6.14
C ALA A 99 -9.01 -15.07 6.38
N GLU A 100 -9.33 -15.82 7.42
CA GLU A 100 -10.71 -16.14 7.82
C GLU A 100 -11.57 -14.88 7.98
N ASN A 101 -11.00 -13.80 8.53
CA ASN A 101 -11.66 -12.52 8.75
C ASN A 101 -11.49 -11.53 7.59
N SER A 102 -11.02 -11.97 6.41
CA SER A 102 -10.78 -11.07 5.28
C SER A 102 -12.08 -10.50 4.71
N THR A 103 -12.03 -9.26 4.28
CA THR A 103 -13.13 -8.59 3.58
C THR A 103 -13.55 -9.35 2.30
N THR A 104 -12.60 -10.06 1.68
CA THR A 104 -12.84 -10.89 0.49
C THR A 104 -13.88 -11.98 0.78
N GLN A 105 -13.84 -12.57 1.97
CA GLN A 105 -14.82 -13.59 2.38
C GLN A 105 -16.19 -12.98 2.68
N GLN A 106 -16.20 -11.77 3.25
CA GLN A 106 -17.44 -11.06 3.57
C GLN A 106 -18.17 -10.54 2.32
N ILE A 107 -17.43 -10.19 1.26
CA ILE A 107 -17.98 -9.66 0.00
C ILE A 107 -18.46 -10.78 -0.93
N LYS A 108 -18.02 -12.03 -0.74
CA LYS A 108 -18.49 -13.19 -1.50
C LYS A 108 -19.95 -13.55 -1.16
N THR A 109 -20.85 -12.59 -1.33
CA THR A 109 -22.31 -12.77 -1.17
C THR A 109 -22.96 -13.42 -2.38
N GLY A 110 -22.20 -13.98 -3.31
CA GLY A 110 -22.74 -14.80 -4.39
C GLY A 110 -23.36 -16.07 -3.82
N GLY A 111 -24.53 -15.89 -3.21
CA GLY A 111 -25.31 -17.01 -2.71
C GLY A 111 -25.56 -17.99 -3.84
N ILE A 112 -25.50 -19.27 -3.52
CA ILE A 112 -25.77 -20.45 -4.35
C ILE A 112 -27.05 -20.28 -5.21
N PHE A 113 -27.96 -19.43 -4.75
CA PHE A 113 -29.26 -19.18 -5.36
C PHE A 113 -29.29 -18.10 -6.44
N ASN A 114 -28.22 -17.34 -6.64
CA ASN A 114 -28.20 -16.24 -7.63
C ASN A 114 -27.66 -16.62 -9.00
N GLN A 115 -27.19 -17.86 -9.18
CA GLN A 115 -26.78 -18.35 -10.51
C GLN A 115 -28.01 -18.94 -11.24
N ARG A 116 -28.48 -18.25 -12.29
CA ARG A 116 -29.46 -18.78 -13.22
C ARG A 116 -28.91 -20.11 -13.78
N GLY A 117 -29.57 -21.22 -13.45
CA GLY A 117 -29.18 -22.58 -13.91
C GLY A 117 -28.35 -23.40 -12.94
N ALA A 118 -28.18 -22.95 -11.69
CA ALA A 118 -27.53 -23.77 -10.67
C ALA A 118 -28.39 -25.03 -10.38
N THR A 119 -27.83 -26.20 -10.67
CA THR A 119 -28.44 -27.49 -10.29
C THR A 119 -28.15 -27.79 -8.82
N ALA A 120 -28.93 -28.63 -8.18
CA ALA A 120 -28.67 -29.09 -6.80
C ALA A 120 -27.26 -29.69 -6.65
N GLN A 121 -26.72 -30.32 -7.67
CA GLN A 121 -25.35 -30.84 -7.69
C GLN A 121 -24.30 -29.70 -7.67
N THR A 122 -24.53 -28.62 -8.41
CA THR A 122 -23.64 -27.46 -8.43
C THR A 122 -23.67 -26.77 -7.06
N ALA A 123 -24.83 -26.63 -6.45
CA ALA A 123 -25.00 -26.11 -5.11
C ALA A 123 -24.29 -26.96 -4.05
N PHE A 124 -24.42 -28.28 -4.14
CA PHE A 124 -23.74 -29.22 -3.26
C PHE A 124 -22.22 -29.18 -3.42
N ASN A 125 -21.72 -29.11 -4.65
CA ASN A 125 -20.28 -28.98 -4.91
C ASN A 125 -19.73 -27.66 -4.39
N GLN A 126 -20.49 -26.57 -4.47
CA GLN A 126 -20.10 -25.27 -3.90
C GLN A 126 -20.10 -25.30 -2.36
N LEU A 127 -21.09 -25.96 -1.74
CA LEU A 127 -21.10 -26.18 -0.29
C LEU A 127 -19.92 -27.03 0.15
N LYS A 128 -19.63 -28.12 -0.58
CA LYS A 128 -18.47 -28.96 -0.31
C LYS A 128 -17.15 -28.23 -0.48
N ASN A 129 -17.03 -27.40 -1.52
CA ASN A 129 -15.85 -26.56 -1.71
C ASN A 129 -15.74 -25.46 -0.63
N ASN A 130 -16.86 -24.92 -0.13
CA ASN A 130 -16.83 -23.96 0.98
C ASN A 130 -16.41 -24.62 2.31
N GLN A 131 -16.68 -25.90 2.52
CA GLN A 131 -16.19 -26.64 3.70
C GLN A 131 -14.65 -26.78 3.72
N PHE A 132 -13.98 -26.65 2.57
CA PHE A 132 -12.51 -26.57 2.52
C PHE A 132 -11.96 -25.18 2.87
N TYR A 133 -12.81 -24.18 3.15
CA TYR A 133 -12.41 -22.83 3.53
C TYR A 133 -12.42 -22.60 5.05
N ASP A 134 -12.45 -23.65 5.85
CA ASP A 134 -12.19 -23.57 7.31
C ASP A 134 -10.70 -23.38 7.62
N PHE A 135 -9.98 -22.86 6.62
CA PHE A 135 -8.55 -22.65 6.66
C PHE A 135 -8.26 -21.15 6.74
N ASP A 136 -7.62 -20.71 7.81
CA ASP A 136 -7.12 -19.34 7.93
C ASP A 136 -5.78 -19.22 7.19
N GLY A 137 -5.86 -18.85 5.92
CA GLY A 137 -4.72 -18.70 5.03
C GLY A 137 -4.01 -17.35 5.11
N GLY A 138 -4.32 -16.49 6.08
CA GLY A 138 -3.64 -15.24 6.29
C GLY A 138 -2.25 -15.39 6.91
N PHE A 139 -1.39 -14.39 6.77
CA PHE A 139 -0.08 -14.34 7.42
C PHE A 139 -0.19 -14.42 8.94
N LYS A 140 0.60 -15.30 9.54
CA LYS A 140 0.86 -15.37 10.98
C LYS A 140 2.26 -14.80 11.23
N LEU A 141 2.32 -13.59 11.76
CA LEU A 141 3.59 -12.92 12.04
C LEU A 141 4.16 -13.41 13.38
N ALA A 142 5.31 -14.08 13.33
CA ALA A 142 6.00 -14.50 14.53
C ALA A 142 6.76 -13.32 15.19
N TYR A 143 7.36 -12.47 14.36
CA TYR A 143 7.98 -11.21 14.81
C TYR A 143 8.25 -10.23 13.68
N VAL A 144 8.35 -8.95 14.05
CA VAL A 144 8.94 -7.88 13.25
C VAL A 144 10.01 -7.22 14.13
N LYS A 145 11.28 -7.29 13.72
CA LYS A 145 12.42 -6.87 14.55
C LYS A 145 13.46 -6.11 13.74
N THR A 146 14.23 -5.27 14.41
CA THR A 146 15.46 -4.72 13.85
C THR A 146 16.49 -5.84 13.63
N THR A 147 17.54 -5.58 12.85
CA THR A 147 18.66 -6.52 12.69
C THR A 147 19.42 -6.78 13.99
N SER A 148 19.34 -5.85 14.97
CA SER A 148 19.90 -6.02 16.33
C SER A 148 19.01 -6.85 17.26
N GLY A 149 17.79 -7.24 16.81
CA GLY A 149 16.87 -8.09 17.58
C GLY A 149 15.81 -7.33 18.39
N ALA A 150 15.81 -6.00 18.41
CA ALA A 150 14.77 -5.22 19.09
C ALA A 150 13.43 -5.31 18.32
N ASN A 151 12.32 -5.47 19.04
CA ASN A 151 11.00 -5.48 18.44
C ASN A 151 10.67 -4.13 17.82
N LEU A 152 10.05 -4.15 16.65
CA LEU A 152 9.51 -2.97 16.00
C LEU A 152 7.99 -2.91 16.20
N PRO A 153 7.43 -1.75 16.57
CA PRO A 153 5.99 -1.56 16.56
C PRO A 153 5.44 -1.70 15.15
N TYR A 154 4.35 -2.45 15.02
CA TYR A 154 3.65 -2.56 13.74
C TYR A 154 2.14 -2.67 13.95
N THR A 155 1.39 -2.30 12.92
CA THR A 155 -0.07 -2.42 12.87
C THR A 155 -0.49 -3.03 11.55
N VAL A 156 -1.28 -4.09 11.61
CA VAL A 156 -1.84 -4.75 10.43
C VAL A 156 -3.28 -4.27 10.23
N ASN A 157 -3.57 -3.82 9.03
CA ASN A 157 -4.91 -3.50 8.57
C ASN A 157 -5.18 -4.21 7.24
N ASN A 158 -5.96 -5.27 7.29
CA ASN A 158 -6.21 -6.15 6.15
C ASN A 158 -4.90 -6.66 5.50
N THR A 159 -4.64 -6.26 4.27
CA THR A 159 -3.46 -6.64 3.49
C THR A 159 -2.29 -5.68 3.63
N MET A 160 -2.38 -4.69 4.52
CA MET A 160 -1.32 -3.71 4.72
C MET A 160 -0.80 -3.75 6.15
N MET A 161 0.52 -3.80 6.29
CA MET A 161 1.20 -3.68 7.58
C MET A 161 2.02 -2.40 7.59
N ARG A 162 1.75 -1.53 8.56
CA ARG A 162 2.58 -0.38 8.87
C ARG A 162 3.63 -0.80 9.89
N VAL A 163 4.89 -0.52 9.60
CA VAL A 163 6.02 -0.72 10.50
C VAL A 163 6.56 0.65 10.90
N ASP A 164 6.53 0.98 12.18
CA ASP A 164 7.03 2.27 12.68
C ASP A 164 8.55 2.20 12.87
N LEU A 165 9.25 3.21 12.34
CA LEU A 165 10.71 3.28 12.40
C LEU A 165 11.15 3.87 13.75
N PRO A 166 12.21 3.32 14.38
CA PRO A 166 12.71 3.84 15.65
C PRO A 166 13.31 5.24 15.53
N THR A 167 13.80 5.58 14.34
CA THR A 167 14.31 6.91 13.95
C THR A 167 13.85 7.21 12.54
N PRO A 168 13.55 8.49 12.25
CA PRO A 168 13.18 8.88 10.90
C PRO A 168 14.28 8.57 9.88
N LEU A 169 13.89 8.00 8.75
CA LEU A 169 14.80 7.61 7.67
C LEU A 169 14.88 8.75 6.65
N ARG A 170 16.02 9.46 6.63
CA ARG A 170 16.25 10.58 5.73
C ARG A 170 16.69 10.10 4.34
N GLU A 171 16.72 11.04 3.40
CA GLU A 171 17.23 10.82 2.05
C GLU A 171 18.60 10.11 2.05
N GLY A 172 18.77 9.12 1.19
CA GLY A 172 19.98 8.32 1.04
C GLY A 172 20.24 7.31 2.17
N GLN A 173 19.50 7.37 3.27
CA GLN A 173 19.67 6.44 4.38
C GLN A 173 19.02 5.09 4.12
N LYS A 174 19.53 4.07 4.81
CA LYS A 174 19.03 2.70 4.75
C LYS A 174 18.57 2.25 6.13
N PHE A 175 17.51 1.46 6.15
CA PHE A 175 17.03 0.79 7.34
C PHE A 175 16.78 -0.69 7.02
N SER A 176 17.32 -1.58 7.87
CA SER A 176 17.14 -3.02 7.71
C SER A 176 16.38 -3.59 8.89
N PHE A 177 15.40 -4.44 8.60
CA PHE A 177 14.59 -5.12 9.60
C PHE A 177 14.26 -6.54 9.15
N LYS A 178 13.83 -7.37 10.10
CA LYS A 178 13.50 -8.78 9.89
C LYS A 178 12.05 -9.04 10.17
N ILE A 179 11.44 -9.86 9.34
CA ILE A 179 10.10 -10.40 9.53
C ILE A 179 10.20 -11.92 9.51
N LYS A 180 9.53 -12.58 10.45
CA LYS A 180 9.31 -14.03 10.42
C LYS A 180 7.83 -14.31 10.40
N TRP A 181 7.41 -15.14 9.47
CA TRP A 181 6.02 -15.40 9.21
C TRP A 181 5.78 -16.83 8.74
N TRP A 182 4.52 -17.23 8.76
CA TRP A 182 4.02 -18.46 8.14
C TRP A 182 2.54 -18.29 7.74
N PHE A 183 2.06 -19.12 6.87
CA PHE A 183 0.65 -19.30 6.51
C PHE A 183 0.39 -20.69 5.97
#